data_99711a94463a1dd6f78ad5c96b967941
#
_entry.id   99711a94463a1dd6f78ad5c96b967941
#
_cell.length_a   1.000
_cell.length_b   1.000
_cell.length_c   1.000
_cell.angle_alpha   90.00
_cell.angle_beta   90.00
_cell.angle_gamma   90.00
#
_symmetry.space_group_name_H-M   'P 1'
#
loop_
_entity.id
_entity.type
_entity.pdbx_description
1 polymer ?
#
loop_
_entity_poly.entity_id
_entity_poly.type
_entity_poly.pdbx_seq_one_letter_code
_entity_poly.pdbx_strand_id
1 'polypeptide(L)'
;DLSLAYSPGVAVPCEDIAKDPGLAYDYTNKGNLVAVISNGTAVLGLGNLGALGSKPVMEGKAVLFKRFADVNSIDIELDTEDPDEFCKAVRLMGPTFGGINLEDIKAPECFIIEQRLKEEMDIPVFHDDQHGTAVICAAGLLNALHISGKKIEDVKIVLNGAGAAGIACIELLKRMGARHDNCIVADTKGVIYQGRTEGMNQWKS
;
A
#
# COMPACT_ATOMS: atom_id res chain seq x y z
N ASP A 1 28.16 5.57 28.88
CA ASP A 1 27.50 5.48 27.59
C ASP A 1 26.00 5.20 27.74
N LEU A 2 25.57 4.30 28.67
CA LEU A 2 24.15 4.10 28.94
C LEU A 2 23.47 5.34 29.53
N SER A 3 24.19 6.17 30.27
CA SER A 3 23.67 7.42 30.80
C SER A 3 23.42 8.49 29.75
N LEU A 4 24.02 8.35 28.56
CA LEU A 4 23.71 9.18 27.39
C LEU A 4 22.56 8.61 26.57
N ALA A 5 22.56 7.29 26.39
CA ALA A 5 21.55 6.60 25.57
C ALA A 5 20.18 6.43 26.29
N TYR A 6 20.18 6.52 27.62
CA TYR A 6 18.99 6.45 28.45
C TYR A 6 19.01 7.57 29.50
N SER A 7 18.63 7.28 30.74
CA SER A 7 18.56 8.30 31.80
C SER A 7 19.96 8.62 32.35
N PRO A 8 20.34 9.90 32.55
CA PRO A 8 19.55 11.14 32.33
C PRO A 8 19.68 11.76 30.94
N GLY A 9 20.64 11.36 30.12
CA GLY A 9 21.01 12.06 28.87
C GLY A 9 19.87 12.15 27.84
N VAL A 10 19.02 11.11 27.76
CA VAL A 10 17.88 11.05 26.82
C VAL A 10 16.82 12.13 27.09
N ALA A 11 16.85 12.79 28.26
CA ALA A 11 15.90 13.89 28.54
C ALA A 11 16.06 15.06 27.57
N VAL A 12 17.28 15.36 27.14
CA VAL A 12 17.55 16.49 26.21
C VAL A 12 16.84 16.31 24.86
N PRO A 13 17.04 15.22 24.11
CA PRO A 13 16.28 14.99 22.87
C PRO A 13 14.77 14.90 23.09
N CYS A 14 14.27 14.40 24.22
CA CYS A 14 12.85 14.40 24.54
C CYS A 14 12.30 15.83 24.63
N GLU A 15 12.99 16.74 25.34
CA GLU A 15 12.58 18.14 25.46
C GLU A 15 12.65 18.89 24.13
N ASP A 16 13.64 18.58 23.30
CA ASP A 16 13.81 19.20 22.00
C ASP A 16 12.70 18.76 21.03
N ILE A 17 12.39 17.46 20.96
CA ILE A 17 11.28 16.93 20.15
C ILE A 17 9.93 17.48 20.63
N ALA A 18 9.75 17.69 21.94
CA ALA A 18 8.52 18.28 22.47
C ALA A 18 8.32 19.74 22.01
N LYS A 19 9.40 20.46 21.76
CA LYS A 19 9.38 21.84 21.24
C LYS A 19 9.29 21.89 19.71
N ASP A 20 9.97 20.99 19.04
CA ASP A 20 10.00 20.85 17.59
C ASP A 20 9.85 19.35 17.20
N PRO A 21 8.62 18.90 16.89
CA PRO A 21 8.35 17.51 16.51
C PRO A 21 9.13 17.02 15.27
N GLY A 22 9.61 17.94 14.42
CA GLY A 22 10.44 17.62 13.25
C GLY A 22 11.75 16.92 13.63
N LEU A 23 12.31 17.25 14.80
CA LEU A 23 13.55 16.65 15.31
C LEU A 23 13.42 15.13 15.62
N ALA A 24 12.19 14.60 15.69
CA ALA A 24 12.00 13.16 15.84
C ALA A 24 12.62 12.37 14.67
N TYR A 25 12.67 12.94 13.48
CA TYR A 25 13.28 12.31 12.29
C TYR A 25 14.81 12.28 12.37
N ASP A 26 15.43 13.20 13.09
CA ASP A 26 16.89 13.30 13.24
C ASP A 26 17.37 12.50 14.47
N TYR A 27 16.60 12.54 15.55
CA TYR A 27 17.03 11.99 16.85
C TYR A 27 16.57 10.54 17.09
N THR A 28 15.65 10.02 16.26
CA THR A 28 15.08 8.69 16.47
C THR A 28 15.06 7.86 15.19
N ASN A 29 14.69 6.59 15.31
CA ASN A 29 14.47 5.70 14.16
C ASN A 29 13.28 6.08 13.28
N LYS A 30 12.44 7.05 13.69
CA LYS A 30 11.22 7.41 12.96
C LYS A 30 11.50 7.73 11.49
N GLY A 31 12.61 8.38 11.19
CA GLY A 31 12.99 8.77 9.82
C GLY A 31 13.31 7.60 8.89
N ASN A 32 13.60 6.42 9.43
CA ASN A 32 13.95 5.23 8.64
C ASN A 32 13.25 3.96 9.15
N LEU A 33 12.01 4.08 9.60
CA LEU A 33 11.23 2.96 10.10
C LEU A 33 9.85 2.95 9.45
N VAL A 34 9.54 1.87 8.70
CA VAL A 34 8.25 1.64 8.04
C VAL A 34 7.51 0.49 8.72
N ALA A 35 6.21 0.66 9.00
CA ALA A 35 5.37 -0.45 9.41
C ALA A 35 4.83 -1.17 8.17
N VAL A 36 4.92 -2.50 8.12
CA VAL A 36 4.18 -3.36 7.20
C VAL A 36 2.94 -3.85 7.93
N ILE A 37 1.76 -3.38 7.52
CA ILE A 37 0.53 -3.64 8.25
C ILE A 37 -0.45 -4.43 7.40
N SER A 38 -0.97 -5.51 7.96
CA SER A 38 -1.95 -6.39 7.33
C SER A 38 -3.02 -6.85 8.32
N ASN A 39 -4.16 -7.28 7.80
CA ASN A 39 -5.11 -8.11 8.53
C ASN A 39 -5.24 -9.52 7.91
N GLY A 40 -4.43 -9.83 6.90
CA GLY A 40 -4.36 -11.14 6.29
C GLY A 40 -5.59 -11.57 5.52
N THR A 41 -6.40 -10.62 5.03
CA THR A 41 -7.67 -10.92 4.35
C THR A 41 -7.52 -11.26 2.87
N ALA A 42 -6.33 -11.03 2.27
CA ALA A 42 -6.03 -11.37 0.87
C ALA A 42 -4.56 -11.79 0.70
N VAL A 43 -4.14 -12.84 1.40
CA VAL A 43 -2.73 -13.28 1.46
C VAL A 43 -2.34 -14.01 0.18
N LEU A 44 -1.46 -13.40 -0.62
CA LEU A 44 -1.00 -13.96 -1.90
C LEU A 44 -2.20 -14.40 -2.79
N GLY A 45 -2.17 -15.60 -3.32
CA GLY A 45 -3.30 -16.24 -4.03
C GLY A 45 -4.14 -17.18 -3.16
N LEU A 46 -3.92 -17.17 -1.83
CA LEU A 46 -4.53 -18.13 -0.89
C LEU A 46 -5.83 -17.62 -0.26
N GLY A 47 -6.10 -16.32 -0.38
CA GLY A 47 -7.31 -15.69 0.16
C GLY A 47 -7.16 -15.25 1.62
N ASN A 48 -8.27 -15.30 2.37
CA ASN A 48 -8.30 -14.86 3.77
C ASN A 48 -7.70 -15.96 4.68
N LEU A 49 -6.48 -15.73 5.15
CA LEU A 49 -5.79 -16.58 6.13
C LEU A 49 -5.81 -16.00 7.55
N GLY A 50 -6.35 -14.78 7.70
CA GLY A 50 -6.35 -14.03 8.94
C GLY A 50 -4.99 -13.41 9.30
N ALA A 51 -5.02 -12.55 10.30
CA ALA A 51 -3.86 -11.78 10.73
C ALA A 51 -2.64 -12.67 11.03
N LEU A 52 -2.78 -13.66 11.89
CA LEU A 52 -1.66 -14.53 12.25
C LEU A 52 -1.14 -15.34 11.05
N GLY A 53 -2.02 -15.79 10.16
CA GLY A 53 -1.65 -16.55 8.97
C GLY A 53 -0.83 -15.74 7.96
N SER A 54 -0.98 -14.40 7.93
CA SER A 54 -0.23 -13.52 7.04
C SER A 54 1.19 -13.21 7.52
N LYS A 55 1.49 -13.43 8.80
CA LYS A 55 2.76 -13.02 9.43
C LYS A 55 4.01 -13.42 8.65
N PRO A 56 4.19 -14.65 8.14
CA PRO A 56 5.40 -15.00 7.39
C PRO A 56 5.61 -14.15 6.13
N VAL A 57 4.52 -13.73 5.46
CA VAL A 57 4.59 -12.85 4.28
C VAL A 57 4.99 -11.45 4.70
N MET A 58 4.45 -10.94 5.81
CA MET A 58 4.75 -9.60 6.33
C MET A 58 6.20 -9.49 6.81
N GLU A 59 6.72 -10.50 7.52
CA GLU A 59 8.16 -10.58 7.85
C GLU A 59 9.02 -10.60 6.58
N GLY A 60 8.62 -11.35 5.57
CA GLY A 60 9.28 -11.36 4.25
C GLY A 60 9.29 -9.98 3.60
N LYS A 61 8.18 -9.25 3.64
CA LYS A 61 8.09 -7.87 3.13
C LYS A 61 9.04 -6.94 3.88
N ALA A 62 9.14 -7.06 5.21
CA ALA A 62 10.09 -6.29 6.01
C ALA A 62 11.54 -6.55 5.60
N VAL A 63 11.89 -7.81 5.28
CA VAL A 63 13.21 -8.18 4.74
C VAL A 63 13.47 -7.49 3.39
N LEU A 64 12.46 -7.41 2.50
CA LEU A 64 12.60 -6.71 1.22
C LEU A 64 12.87 -5.22 1.40
N PHE A 65 12.19 -4.53 2.31
CA PHE A 65 12.48 -3.13 2.65
C PHE A 65 13.94 -2.95 3.06
N LYS A 66 14.42 -3.80 3.95
CA LYS A 66 15.84 -3.74 4.38
C LYS A 66 16.80 -4.06 3.25
N ARG A 67 16.53 -5.10 2.48
CA ARG A 67 17.44 -5.59 1.42
C ARG A 67 17.59 -4.62 0.26
N PHE A 68 16.50 -4.00 -0.18
CA PHE A 68 16.48 -3.21 -1.40
C PHE A 68 16.52 -1.70 -1.18
N ALA A 69 16.08 -1.22 -0.03
CA ALA A 69 16.01 0.21 0.25
C ALA A 69 16.80 0.64 1.50
N ASP A 70 17.38 -0.31 2.24
CA ASP A 70 18.01 -0.07 3.55
C ASP A 70 17.10 0.64 4.55
N VAL A 71 15.78 0.42 4.42
CA VAL A 71 14.77 0.90 5.34
C VAL A 71 14.50 -0.16 6.40
N ASN A 72 14.52 0.23 7.66
CA ASN A 72 14.11 -0.64 8.75
C ASN A 72 12.59 -0.82 8.70
N SER A 73 12.13 -2.03 8.99
CA SER A 73 10.70 -2.34 8.93
C SER A 73 10.29 -3.31 10.01
N ILE A 74 9.08 -3.12 10.49
CA ILE A 74 8.42 -4.00 11.47
C ILE A 74 7.06 -4.37 10.88
N ASP A 75 6.75 -5.67 10.91
CA ASP A 75 5.44 -6.19 10.54
C ASP A 75 4.46 -6.11 11.72
N ILE A 76 3.21 -5.77 11.42
CA ILE A 76 2.13 -5.63 12.40
C ILE A 76 0.87 -6.25 11.80
N GLU A 77 0.43 -7.34 12.40
CA GLU A 77 -0.78 -8.05 12.02
C GLU A 77 -1.94 -7.62 12.94
N LEU A 78 -2.94 -6.96 12.37
CA LEU A 78 -4.14 -6.50 13.08
C LEU A 78 -5.26 -7.52 12.95
N ASP A 79 -5.69 -8.10 14.06
CA ASP A 79 -6.76 -9.10 14.11
C ASP A 79 -8.15 -8.46 14.07
N THR A 80 -8.43 -7.79 12.96
CA THR A 80 -9.75 -7.20 12.68
C THR A 80 -10.01 -7.12 11.17
N GLU A 81 -11.24 -7.35 10.76
CA GLU A 81 -11.72 -7.09 9.39
C GLU A 81 -12.51 -5.77 9.29
N ASP A 82 -12.74 -5.08 10.41
CA ASP A 82 -13.44 -3.80 10.45
C ASP A 82 -12.48 -2.66 10.03
N PRO A 83 -12.77 -1.94 8.92
CA PRO A 83 -11.95 -0.81 8.48
C PRO A 83 -11.83 0.32 9.51
N ASP A 84 -12.85 0.54 10.34
CA ASP A 84 -12.83 1.60 11.34
C ASP A 84 -11.85 1.27 12.48
N GLU A 85 -11.89 0.04 12.96
CA GLU A 85 -10.93 -0.44 13.97
C GLU A 85 -9.51 -0.47 13.42
N PHE A 86 -9.34 -0.96 12.18
CA PHE A 86 -8.05 -1.00 11.50
C PHE A 86 -7.44 0.40 11.38
N CYS A 87 -8.16 1.35 10.80
CA CYS A 87 -7.69 2.73 10.62
C CYS A 87 -7.37 3.40 11.97
N LYS A 88 -8.21 3.19 12.98
CA LYS A 88 -7.96 3.71 14.33
C LYS A 88 -6.66 3.17 14.92
N ALA A 89 -6.40 1.87 14.80
CA ALA A 89 -5.18 1.25 15.31
C ALA A 89 -3.94 1.81 14.61
N VAL A 90 -3.95 1.85 13.28
CA VAL A 90 -2.83 2.36 12.47
C VAL A 90 -2.54 3.82 12.77
N ARG A 91 -3.55 4.67 12.85
CA ARG A 91 -3.40 6.09 13.16
C ARG A 91 -2.73 6.33 14.51
N LEU A 92 -3.09 5.56 15.53
CA LEU A 92 -2.50 5.69 16.87
C LEU A 92 -1.02 5.30 16.92
N MET A 93 -0.53 4.52 15.97
CA MET A 93 0.89 4.13 15.83
C MET A 93 1.71 5.15 15.05
N GLY A 94 1.09 6.15 14.43
CA GLY A 94 1.76 7.16 13.58
C GLY A 94 2.99 7.82 14.19
N PRO A 95 3.04 8.14 15.50
CA PRO A 95 4.24 8.72 16.11
C PRO A 95 5.50 7.85 15.98
N THR A 96 5.37 6.53 15.89
CA THR A 96 6.50 5.59 15.85
C THR A 96 7.14 5.50 14.46
N PHE A 97 6.36 5.65 13.38
CA PHE A 97 6.79 5.30 12.04
C PHE A 97 6.98 6.53 11.14
N GLY A 98 7.92 6.43 10.21
CA GLY A 98 8.12 7.39 9.13
C GLY A 98 7.24 7.12 7.91
N GLY A 99 6.63 5.93 7.83
CA GLY A 99 5.71 5.54 6.77
C GLY A 99 4.98 4.24 7.06
N ILE A 100 3.90 4.02 6.35
CA ILE A 100 3.04 2.82 6.45
C ILE A 100 2.96 2.14 5.09
N ASN A 101 3.31 0.85 5.05
CA ASN A 101 3.01 -0.05 3.94
C ASN A 101 1.83 -0.95 4.33
N LEU A 102 0.71 -0.80 3.65
CA LEU A 102 -0.42 -1.71 3.77
C LEU A 102 -0.20 -2.90 2.83
N GLU A 103 -0.47 -4.11 3.30
CA GLU A 103 -0.21 -5.34 2.56
C GLU A 103 -1.33 -6.36 2.75
N ASP A 104 -1.67 -7.12 1.71
CA ASP A 104 -2.58 -8.28 1.77
C ASP A 104 -3.96 -7.98 2.40
N ILE A 105 -4.51 -6.82 2.12
CA ILE A 105 -5.86 -6.40 2.54
C ILE A 105 -6.80 -6.55 1.35
N LYS A 106 -7.91 -7.27 1.54
CA LYS A 106 -8.89 -7.53 0.47
C LYS A 106 -9.55 -6.25 -0.06
N ALA A 107 -9.93 -6.27 -1.32
CA ALA A 107 -10.81 -5.26 -1.90
C ALA A 107 -12.29 -5.62 -1.58
N PRO A 108 -13.17 -4.63 -1.33
CA PRO A 108 -12.93 -3.19 -1.49
C PRO A 108 -12.35 -2.47 -0.27
N GLU A 109 -12.21 -3.13 0.87
CA GLU A 109 -11.78 -2.54 2.14
C GLU A 109 -10.40 -1.87 2.03
N CYS A 110 -9.47 -2.44 1.26
CA CYS A 110 -8.15 -1.86 1.05
C CYS A 110 -8.18 -0.43 0.47
N PHE A 111 -9.13 -0.12 -0.41
CA PHE A 111 -9.28 1.23 -0.97
C PHE A 111 -9.74 2.22 0.09
N ILE A 112 -10.73 1.82 0.90
CA ILE A 112 -11.30 2.65 1.97
C ILE A 112 -10.22 2.93 3.02
N ILE A 113 -9.52 1.89 3.47
CA ILE A 113 -8.47 1.98 4.48
C ILE A 113 -7.33 2.89 4.00
N GLU A 114 -6.82 2.68 2.80
CA GLU A 114 -5.71 3.47 2.27
C GLU A 114 -6.12 4.94 2.12
N GLN A 115 -7.26 5.22 1.49
CA GLN A 115 -7.71 6.59 1.28
C GLN A 115 -7.85 7.32 2.62
N ARG A 116 -8.51 6.70 3.58
CA ARG A 116 -8.74 7.28 4.90
C ARG A 116 -7.45 7.54 5.65
N LEU A 117 -6.53 6.59 5.67
CA LEU A 117 -5.25 6.77 6.35
C LEU A 117 -4.38 7.85 5.69
N LYS A 118 -4.44 8.01 4.36
CA LYS A 118 -3.79 9.13 3.65
C LYS A 118 -4.34 10.49 4.04
N GLU A 119 -5.63 10.56 4.37
CA GLU A 119 -6.29 11.80 4.80
C GLU A 119 -6.04 12.10 6.30
N GLU A 120 -5.89 11.07 7.13
CA GLU A 120 -5.81 11.19 8.59
C GLU A 120 -4.37 11.19 9.14
N MET A 121 -3.35 10.87 8.33
CA MET A 121 -1.96 10.74 8.78
C MET A 121 -1.03 11.68 8.05
N ASP A 122 -0.07 12.28 8.79
CA ASP A 122 0.94 13.19 8.25
C ASP A 122 2.20 12.46 7.73
N ILE A 123 2.16 11.13 7.64
CA ILE A 123 3.23 10.30 7.10
C ILE A 123 2.74 9.56 5.85
N PRO A 124 3.63 9.17 4.93
CA PRO A 124 3.26 8.41 3.74
C PRO A 124 2.54 7.11 4.08
N VAL A 125 1.41 6.87 3.40
CA VAL A 125 0.65 5.62 3.45
C VAL A 125 0.57 5.05 2.04
N PHE A 126 0.94 3.80 1.87
CA PHE A 126 1.06 3.14 0.58
C PHE A 126 0.50 1.71 0.68
N HIS A 127 -0.36 1.32 -0.26
CA HIS A 127 -0.85 -0.06 -0.37
C HIS A 127 -0.14 -0.74 -1.54
N ASP A 128 0.76 -1.67 -1.26
CA ASP A 128 1.65 -2.25 -2.26
C ASP A 128 0.90 -3.08 -3.31
N ASP A 129 -0.08 -3.88 -2.92
CA ASP A 129 -0.88 -4.68 -3.86
C ASP A 129 -1.60 -3.82 -4.92
N GLN A 130 -1.93 -2.57 -4.59
CA GLN A 130 -2.46 -1.61 -5.55
C GLN A 130 -1.33 -0.96 -6.35
N HIS A 131 -0.50 -0.19 -5.68
CA HIS A 131 0.39 0.77 -6.33
C HIS A 131 1.72 0.17 -6.75
N GLY A 132 2.29 -0.76 -5.99
CA GLY A 132 3.50 -1.49 -6.38
C GLY A 132 3.26 -2.30 -7.65
N THR A 133 2.17 -3.04 -7.70
CA THR A 133 1.76 -3.79 -8.89
C THR A 133 1.50 -2.86 -10.08
N ALA A 134 0.81 -1.73 -9.87
CA ALA A 134 0.55 -0.76 -10.94
C ALA A 134 1.85 -0.16 -11.50
N VAL A 135 2.80 0.20 -10.65
CA VAL A 135 4.10 0.76 -11.06
C VAL A 135 4.89 -0.21 -11.92
N ILE A 136 5.01 -1.48 -11.51
CA ILE A 136 5.78 -2.47 -12.28
C ILE A 136 5.09 -2.84 -13.60
N CYS A 137 3.77 -2.93 -13.61
CA CYS A 137 3.00 -3.13 -14.85
C CYS A 137 3.17 -1.97 -15.83
N ALA A 138 3.13 -0.74 -15.33
CA ALA A 138 3.35 0.44 -16.16
C ALA A 138 4.76 0.49 -16.73
N ALA A 139 5.78 0.19 -15.93
CA ALA A 139 7.17 0.10 -16.37
C ALA A 139 7.36 -0.97 -17.47
N GLY A 140 6.74 -2.15 -17.29
CA GLY A 140 6.74 -3.21 -18.29
C GLY A 140 6.05 -2.79 -19.59
N LEU A 141 4.89 -2.13 -19.50
CA LEU A 141 4.16 -1.63 -20.67
C LEU A 141 4.96 -0.58 -21.44
N LEU A 142 5.59 0.38 -20.76
CA LEU A 142 6.43 1.39 -21.40
C LEU A 142 7.55 0.76 -22.24
N ASN A 143 8.22 -0.24 -21.69
CA ASN A 143 9.26 -0.97 -22.43
C ASN A 143 8.68 -1.76 -23.62
N ALA A 144 7.53 -2.42 -23.43
CA ALA A 144 6.86 -3.15 -24.51
C ALA A 144 6.41 -2.23 -25.64
N LEU A 145 5.89 -1.04 -25.33
CA LEU A 145 5.51 -0.02 -26.31
C LEU A 145 6.74 0.48 -27.08
N HIS A 146 7.84 0.73 -26.38
CA HIS A 146 9.10 1.15 -27.01
C HIS A 146 9.61 0.08 -28.00
N ILE A 147 9.68 -1.17 -27.58
CA ILE A 147 10.15 -2.29 -28.42
C ILE A 147 9.25 -2.51 -29.64
N SER A 148 7.92 -2.39 -29.45
CA SER A 148 6.95 -2.62 -30.54
C SER A 148 6.70 -1.42 -31.43
N GLY A 149 7.25 -0.23 -31.10
CA GLY A 149 7.02 1.01 -31.81
C GLY A 149 5.57 1.52 -31.73
N LYS A 150 4.81 1.08 -30.72
CA LYS A 150 3.41 1.46 -30.54
C LYS A 150 3.28 2.62 -29.55
N LYS A 151 2.20 3.39 -29.70
CA LYS A 151 1.84 4.43 -28.72
C LYS A 151 0.77 3.91 -27.78
N ILE A 152 0.75 4.42 -26.56
CA ILE A 152 -0.17 3.97 -25.51
C ILE A 152 -1.64 4.25 -25.88
N GLU A 153 -1.91 5.32 -26.57
CA GLU A 153 -3.25 5.67 -27.04
C GLU A 153 -3.82 4.72 -28.11
N ASP A 154 -2.95 3.96 -28.81
CA ASP A 154 -3.34 3.11 -29.94
C ASP A 154 -3.50 1.62 -29.53
N VAL A 155 -3.04 1.25 -28.35
CA VAL A 155 -3.11 -0.15 -27.91
C VAL A 155 -4.43 -0.49 -27.24
N LYS A 156 -4.87 -1.74 -27.42
CA LYS A 156 -5.98 -2.32 -26.64
C LYS A 156 -5.42 -3.03 -25.43
N ILE A 157 -6.02 -2.75 -24.29
CA ILE A 157 -5.62 -3.31 -22.99
C ILE A 157 -6.77 -4.18 -22.48
N VAL A 158 -6.47 -5.44 -22.20
CA VAL A 158 -7.40 -6.36 -21.55
C VAL A 158 -6.87 -6.71 -20.18
N LEU A 159 -7.64 -6.36 -19.16
CA LEU A 159 -7.36 -6.66 -17.77
C LEU A 159 -8.26 -7.81 -17.31
N ASN A 160 -7.67 -8.93 -16.92
CA ASN A 160 -8.39 -10.06 -16.34
C ASN A 160 -8.16 -10.10 -14.83
N GLY A 161 -9.13 -9.60 -14.08
CA GLY A 161 -9.10 -9.45 -12.63
C GLY A 161 -9.34 -8.01 -12.19
N ALA A 162 -10.52 -7.72 -11.64
CA ALA A 162 -10.91 -6.40 -11.15
C ALA A 162 -10.82 -6.31 -9.61
N GLY A 163 -9.73 -6.80 -9.05
CA GLY A 163 -9.36 -6.64 -7.65
C GLY A 163 -8.51 -5.39 -7.41
N ALA A 164 -7.90 -5.28 -6.23
CA ALA A 164 -7.09 -4.13 -5.84
C ALA A 164 -5.99 -3.79 -6.87
N ALA A 165 -5.18 -4.78 -7.25
CA ALA A 165 -4.11 -4.62 -8.23
C ALA A 165 -4.63 -4.22 -9.61
N GLY A 166 -5.65 -4.93 -10.11
CA GLY A 166 -6.18 -4.69 -11.44
C GLY A 166 -6.75 -3.28 -11.62
N ILE A 167 -7.54 -2.82 -10.66
CA ILE A 167 -8.12 -1.48 -10.68
C ILE A 167 -7.01 -0.42 -10.64
N ALA A 168 -6.03 -0.57 -9.75
CA ALA A 168 -4.92 0.36 -9.66
C ALA A 168 -4.08 0.39 -10.97
N CYS A 169 -3.83 -0.76 -11.59
CA CYS A 169 -3.14 -0.84 -12.87
C CYS A 169 -3.88 -0.08 -13.97
N ILE A 170 -5.17 -0.36 -14.18
CA ILE A 170 -5.91 0.27 -15.28
C ILE A 170 -6.02 1.79 -15.09
N GLU A 171 -6.21 2.24 -13.85
CA GLU A 171 -6.27 3.67 -13.55
C GLU A 171 -4.93 4.37 -13.82
N LEU A 172 -3.80 3.75 -13.44
CA LEU A 172 -2.49 4.30 -13.76
C LEU A 172 -2.26 4.36 -15.28
N LEU A 173 -2.59 3.30 -16.01
CA LEU A 173 -2.41 3.26 -17.46
C LEU A 173 -3.29 4.30 -18.18
N LYS A 174 -4.52 4.53 -17.73
CA LYS A 174 -5.39 5.62 -18.23
C LYS A 174 -4.76 6.99 -17.98
N ARG A 175 -4.21 7.24 -16.80
CA ARG A 175 -3.48 8.50 -16.50
C ARG A 175 -2.24 8.69 -17.37
N MET A 176 -1.61 7.60 -17.80
CA MET A 176 -0.47 7.62 -18.72
C MET A 176 -0.86 7.84 -20.19
N GLY A 177 -2.15 7.83 -20.53
CA GLY A 177 -2.67 8.10 -21.86
C GLY A 177 -3.37 6.93 -22.56
N ALA A 178 -3.55 5.79 -21.89
CA ALA A 178 -4.38 4.72 -22.45
C ALA A 178 -5.83 5.20 -22.60
N ARG A 179 -6.41 5.00 -23.79
CA ARG A 179 -7.78 5.45 -24.05
C ARG A 179 -8.78 4.56 -23.32
N HIS A 180 -9.75 5.17 -22.66
CA HIS A 180 -10.80 4.45 -21.94
C HIS A 180 -11.47 3.40 -22.82
N ASP A 181 -11.86 3.74 -24.05
CA ASP A 181 -12.55 2.86 -25.00
C ASP A 181 -11.69 1.68 -25.47
N ASN A 182 -10.38 1.73 -25.27
CA ASN A 182 -9.45 0.67 -25.59
C ASN A 182 -9.16 -0.25 -24.37
N CYS A 183 -9.74 0.04 -23.21
CA CYS A 183 -9.54 -0.73 -21.98
C CYS A 183 -10.75 -1.64 -21.73
N ILE A 184 -10.51 -2.93 -21.66
CA ILE A 184 -11.54 -3.94 -21.34
C ILE A 184 -11.14 -4.58 -20.01
N VAL A 185 -12.03 -4.54 -19.03
CA VAL A 185 -11.83 -5.15 -17.72
C VAL A 185 -12.79 -6.30 -17.54
N ALA A 186 -12.31 -7.42 -17.03
CA ALA A 186 -13.13 -8.59 -16.70
C ALA A 186 -12.84 -9.05 -15.27
N ASP A 187 -13.85 -9.66 -14.66
CA ASP A 187 -13.73 -10.36 -13.37
C ASP A 187 -14.33 -11.76 -13.46
N THR A 188 -14.52 -12.43 -12.33
CA THR A 188 -15.09 -13.80 -12.27
C THR A 188 -16.52 -13.90 -12.83
N LYS A 189 -17.21 -12.78 -13.04
CA LYS A 189 -18.55 -12.69 -13.64
C LYS A 189 -18.51 -12.30 -15.13
N GLY A 190 -17.32 -12.18 -15.69
CA GLY A 190 -17.11 -11.78 -17.08
C GLY A 190 -16.75 -10.31 -17.26
N VAL A 191 -16.94 -9.79 -18.47
CA VAL A 191 -16.59 -8.40 -18.82
C VAL A 191 -17.43 -7.41 -18.02
N ILE A 192 -16.74 -6.35 -17.54
CA ILE A 192 -17.37 -5.20 -16.91
C ILE A 192 -17.82 -4.24 -18.02
N TYR A 193 -19.08 -3.86 -18.01
CA TYR A 193 -19.68 -2.98 -19.00
C TYR A 193 -20.67 -2.01 -18.35
N GLN A 194 -20.96 -0.91 -19.02
CA GLN A 194 -21.89 0.09 -18.52
C GLN A 194 -23.30 -0.50 -18.34
N GLY A 195 -23.85 -0.36 -17.13
CA GLY A 195 -25.17 -0.92 -16.76
C GLY A 195 -25.13 -2.32 -16.15
N ARG A 196 -23.95 -2.95 -16.05
CA ARG A 196 -23.80 -4.18 -15.26
C ARG A 196 -24.02 -3.86 -13.76
N THR A 197 -24.80 -4.70 -13.07
CA THR A 197 -25.11 -4.56 -11.63
C THR A 197 -24.46 -5.65 -10.80
N GLU A 198 -24.32 -6.86 -11.35
CA GLU A 198 -23.79 -8.02 -10.62
C GLU A 198 -22.29 -7.87 -10.34
N GLY A 199 -21.90 -7.96 -9.05
CA GLY A 199 -20.52 -7.94 -8.63
C GLY A 199 -19.82 -6.58 -8.84
N MET A 200 -20.60 -5.50 -8.96
CA MET A 200 -20.10 -4.14 -9.11
C MET A 200 -19.89 -3.44 -7.76
N ASN A 201 -18.99 -2.49 -7.73
CA ASN A 201 -18.76 -1.54 -6.66
C ASN A 201 -18.29 -0.19 -7.26
N GLN A 202 -18.15 0.83 -6.44
CA GLN A 202 -17.80 2.19 -6.90
C GLN A 202 -16.43 2.28 -7.63
N TRP A 203 -15.52 1.34 -7.42
CA TRP A 203 -14.21 1.33 -8.09
C TRP A 203 -14.21 0.57 -9.42
N LYS A 204 -15.26 -0.20 -9.70
CA LYS A 204 -15.44 -0.92 -10.97
C LYS A 204 -16.33 -0.18 -11.97
N SER A 205 -16.95 0.93 -11.55
CA SER A 205 -17.91 1.70 -12.36
C SER A 205 -17.26 2.78 -13.23
#